data_cb6e78abed768df6d8e884037ffe1298
#
_entry.id   cb6e78abed768df6d8e884037ffe1298
#
_cell.length_a   1.000
_cell.length_b   1.000
_cell.length_c   1.000
_cell.angle_alpha   90.00
_cell.angle_beta   90.00
_cell.angle_gamma   90.00
#
_symmetry.space_group_name_H-M   'P 1'
#
loop_
_entity.id
_entity.type
_entity.pdbx_description
1 polymer ?
#
loop_
_entity_poly.entity_id
_entity_poly.type
_entity_poly.pdbx_seq_one_letter_code
_entity_poly.pdbx_strand_id
1 'polypeptide(L)'
;MNHEEIIARIAEIEREIAVLPAGGVSKKNVHGKVYYYHRITQNGKRMEKYVKAEDVDELKSNIEKRKKLEKELKKLKQYMPKEKNLDFKTKVIVGNRLKSLVSITRNYKKRECIQMLRDYIFKDIDDKVFILYGLRRTGKTTLIRQIILELPESDFDKAAFIQVTSRDSLSDIDEDLRLLEKNGYKYVFLDEVTLMEDFIEGSALFSDIYASSGMKIVLSGTDSLGFAFSKEEQLYDRCIMLHTTFIPYREFENVLGIYGIDEYIRYGGTMSLGGINYNASTPFSNIKDTEEYINTSIAKNIQHSLKMYQYGGHFRQLLDLYEKGELTNVINRVVEDMNHRFTKSVVESTFKSHDIGVTANNLLRDRVNPINIRKHMELDKVTLGIKNMLDILNKEEQSIDISDVHMTQIKEYLAILDLIKEIDLEYLPEVNQKRKIVVVTQPGLRYAQAEAIVENLLLDEKFQELDVQKRTRILERLLSEIRGRMMEDIVLLETKLAKKDKHVFKLQFPIGEFDMVVQDPKTLSCEIYEIKYSKERACEQYRHINDEEKCAMTTHRYGTITARYVIYRGENAEMDTIQYLNVEDYLKSL
;
A
#
# COMPACT_ATOMS: atom_id res chain seq x y z
N MET A 1 9.33 34.56 -28.97
CA MET A 1 8.78 33.52 -28.07
C MET A 1 9.59 33.53 -26.80
N ASN A 2 8.96 33.63 -25.66
CA ASN A 2 9.60 33.45 -24.38
C ASN A 2 9.90 31.95 -24.13
N HIS A 3 10.64 31.63 -23.06
CA HIS A 3 11.07 30.25 -22.81
C HIS A 3 9.89 29.29 -22.57
N GLU A 4 8.83 29.73 -21.90
CA GLU A 4 7.60 28.96 -21.69
C GLU A 4 6.82 28.69 -22.97
N GLU A 5 6.73 29.69 -23.86
CA GLU A 5 6.11 29.53 -25.17
C GLU A 5 6.86 28.52 -26.04
N ILE A 6 8.19 28.49 -25.96
CA ILE A 6 9.01 27.51 -26.69
C ILE A 6 8.76 26.11 -26.16
N ILE A 7 8.72 25.91 -24.83
CA ILE A 7 8.45 24.60 -24.21
C ILE A 7 7.03 24.14 -24.55
N ALA A 8 6.03 25.01 -24.43
CA ALA A 8 4.64 24.68 -24.75
C ALA A 8 4.51 24.26 -26.22
N ARG A 9 5.18 25.00 -27.13
CA ARG A 9 5.14 24.69 -28.56
C ARG A 9 5.87 23.38 -28.90
N ILE A 10 6.98 23.07 -28.24
CA ILE A 10 7.66 21.78 -28.35
C ILE A 10 6.72 20.63 -27.95
N ALA A 11 6.04 20.75 -26.81
CA ALA A 11 5.14 19.72 -26.33
C ALA A 11 3.90 19.53 -27.25
N GLU A 12 3.40 20.59 -27.83
CA GLU A 12 2.32 20.55 -28.82
C GLU A 12 2.76 19.82 -30.10
N ILE A 13 3.93 20.22 -30.64
CA ILE A 13 4.50 19.60 -31.85
C ILE A 13 4.79 18.10 -31.62
N GLU A 14 5.30 17.71 -30.47
CA GLU A 14 5.57 16.30 -30.16
C GLU A 14 4.28 15.46 -30.10
N ARG A 15 3.17 16.02 -29.59
CA ARG A 15 1.84 15.38 -29.64
C ARG A 15 1.33 15.23 -31.07
N GLU A 16 1.45 16.29 -31.89
CA GLU A 16 1.01 16.23 -33.30
C GLU A 16 1.85 15.21 -34.09
N ILE A 17 3.17 15.17 -33.90
CA ILE A 17 4.05 14.19 -34.55
C ILE A 17 3.67 12.75 -34.15
N ALA A 18 3.27 12.50 -32.92
CA ALA A 18 2.93 11.16 -32.43
C ALA A 18 1.74 10.53 -33.17
N VAL A 19 0.80 11.32 -33.64
CA VAL A 19 -0.40 10.83 -34.38
C VAL A 19 -0.23 10.84 -35.91
N LEU A 20 0.82 11.50 -36.45
CA LEU A 20 1.04 11.60 -37.88
C LEU A 20 1.92 10.44 -38.40
N PRO A 21 1.62 9.89 -39.63
CA PRO A 21 2.36 8.79 -40.19
C PRO A 21 3.80 9.18 -40.53
N ALA A 22 4.76 8.33 -40.14
CA ALA A 22 6.17 8.48 -40.49
C ALA A 22 6.47 7.83 -41.84
N GLY A 23 7.60 8.18 -42.45
CA GLY A 23 8.11 7.49 -43.65
C GLY A 23 7.84 8.22 -44.97
N GLY A 24 7.43 7.51 -46.00
CA GLY A 24 7.21 8.07 -47.34
C GLY A 24 6.32 7.20 -48.22
N VAL A 25 5.82 7.77 -49.30
CA VAL A 25 5.02 7.05 -50.31
C VAL A 25 5.86 6.70 -51.50
N SER A 26 5.82 5.44 -51.91
CA SER A 26 6.48 4.95 -53.14
C SER A 26 5.45 4.48 -54.15
N LYS A 27 5.81 4.59 -55.45
CA LYS A 27 4.99 4.23 -56.58
C LYS A 27 5.67 3.03 -57.29
N LYS A 28 4.89 1.97 -57.53
CA LYS A 28 5.33 0.81 -58.32
C LYS A 28 4.37 0.63 -59.52
N ASN A 29 4.93 0.39 -60.70
CA ASN A 29 4.16 0.08 -61.90
C ASN A 29 4.26 -1.44 -62.14
N VAL A 30 3.12 -2.13 -62.15
CA VAL A 30 3.03 -3.56 -62.38
C VAL A 30 2.00 -3.80 -63.46
N HIS A 31 2.41 -4.34 -64.60
CA HIS A 31 1.56 -4.60 -65.75
C HIS A 31 0.73 -3.40 -66.23
N GLY A 32 1.34 -2.20 -66.27
CA GLY A 32 0.68 -0.97 -66.70
C GLY A 32 -0.24 -0.31 -65.69
N LYS A 33 -0.45 -0.93 -64.51
CA LYS A 33 -1.20 -0.36 -63.38
C LYS A 33 -0.28 0.18 -62.29
N VAL A 34 -0.64 1.30 -61.75
CA VAL A 34 0.13 2.01 -60.73
C VAL A 34 -0.37 1.63 -59.35
N TYR A 35 0.55 1.18 -58.50
CA TYR A 35 0.29 0.83 -57.09
C TYR A 35 1.08 1.73 -56.18
N TYR A 36 0.49 2.15 -55.07
CA TYR A 36 1.15 3.00 -54.06
C TYR A 36 1.41 2.22 -52.79
N TYR A 37 2.56 2.49 -52.16
CA TYR A 37 2.97 1.82 -50.92
C TYR A 37 3.48 2.86 -49.93
N HIS A 38 3.00 2.77 -48.70
CA HIS A 38 3.58 3.49 -47.56
C HIS A 38 4.81 2.76 -47.06
N ARG A 39 5.95 3.44 -47.10
CA ARG A 39 7.26 2.91 -46.64
C ARG A 39 7.56 3.46 -45.26
N ILE A 40 7.81 2.56 -44.31
CA ILE A 40 8.20 2.88 -42.92
C ILE A 40 9.46 2.07 -42.61
N THR A 41 10.39 2.69 -41.87
CA THR A 41 11.53 1.96 -41.28
C THR A 41 11.27 1.83 -39.78
N GLN A 42 11.10 0.60 -39.29
CA GLN A 42 10.88 0.30 -37.89
C GLN A 42 11.90 -0.72 -37.43
N ASN A 43 12.63 -0.43 -36.36
CA ASN A 43 13.71 -1.29 -35.81
C ASN A 43 14.75 -1.72 -36.88
N GLY A 44 15.15 -0.77 -37.77
CA GLY A 44 16.11 -1.03 -38.82
C GLY A 44 15.58 -1.82 -40.03
N LYS A 45 14.35 -2.33 -39.99
CA LYS A 45 13.71 -3.06 -41.09
C LYS A 45 12.77 -2.16 -41.88
N ARG A 46 12.87 -2.19 -43.19
CA ARG A 46 11.95 -1.50 -44.11
C ARG A 46 10.70 -2.33 -44.31
N MET A 47 9.54 -1.70 -44.03
CA MET A 47 8.22 -2.27 -44.28
C MET A 47 7.49 -1.44 -45.34
N GLU A 48 6.75 -2.12 -46.22
CA GLU A 48 5.88 -1.49 -47.21
C GLU A 48 4.46 -1.98 -47.04
N LYS A 49 3.50 -1.06 -46.90
CA LYS A 49 2.08 -1.37 -46.82
C LYS A 49 1.36 -0.76 -48.01
N TYR A 50 0.56 -1.56 -48.72
CA TYR A 50 -0.25 -1.07 -49.84
C TYR A 50 -1.21 0.03 -49.37
N VAL A 51 -1.35 1.07 -50.21
CA VAL A 51 -2.27 2.20 -49.98
C VAL A 51 -3.18 2.35 -51.20
N LYS A 52 -4.48 2.50 -50.95
CA LYS A 52 -5.43 2.73 -52.02
C LYS A 52 -5.16 4.09 -52.68
N ALA A 53 -5.48 4.22 -53.98
CA ALA A 53 -5.21 5.44 -54.73
C ALA A 53 -5.98 6.68 -54.16
N GLU A 54 -7.16 6.46 -53.60
CA GLU A 54 -7.97 7.47 -52.91
C GLU A 54 -7.34 8.05 -51.65
N ASP A 55 -6.53 7.24 -50.91
CA ASP A 55 -5.94 7.63 -49.63
C ASP A 55 -4.51 8.21 -49.77
N VAL A 56 -3.95 8.19 -50.99
CA VAL A 56 -2.55 8.54 -51.23
C VAL A 56 -2.25 10.01 -50.96
N ASP A 57 -3.15 10.90 -51.38
CA ASP A 57 -2.90 12.34 -51.27
C ASP A 57 -3.05 12.81 -49.83
N GLU A 58 -3.98 12.23 -49.07
CA GLU A 58 -4.10 12.45 -47.62
C GLU A 58 -2.87 11.95 -46.87
N LEU A 59 -2.42 10.74 -47.19
CA LEU A 59 -1.22 10.16 -46.58
C LEU A 59 0.04 11.00 -46.86
N LYS A 60 0.21 11.49 -48.10
CA LYS A 60 1.33 12.39 -48.46
C LYS A 60 1.26 13.70 -47.69
N SER A 61 0.07 14.31 -47.62
CA SER A 61 -0.14 15.54 -46.85
C SER A 61 0.24 15.38 -45.37
N ASN A 62 -0.20 14.30 -44.76
CA ASN A 62 0.11 13.98 -43.36
C ASN A 62 1.61 13.71 -43.13
N ILE A 63 2.29 13.02 -44.04
CA ILE A 63 3.73 12.82 -44.01
C ILE A 63 4.51 14.14 -44.16
N GLU A 64 4.05 15.01 -45.08
CA GLU A 64 4.66 16.34 -45.26
C GLU A 64 4.45 17.25 -44.05
N LYS A 65 3.23 17.23 -43.46
CA LYS A 65 2.94 17.92 -42.19
C LYS A 65 3.91 17.46 -41.09
N ARG A 66 4.06 16.16 -40.93
CA ARG A 66 5.02 15.58 -39.99
C ARG A 66 6.44 16.09 -40.22
N LYS A 67 6.94 16.05 -41.43
CA LYS A 67 8.30 16.52 -41.77
C LYS A 67 8.49 18.02 -41.47
N LYS A 68 7.47 18.85 -41.70
CA LYS A 68 7.52 20.27 -41.33
C LYS A 68 7.61 20.45 -39.83
N LEU A 69 6.80 19.72 -39.07
CA LEU A 69 6.80 19.75 -37.61
C LEU A 69 8.16 19.23 -37.04
N GLU A 70 8.71 18.18 -37.61
CA GLU A 70 10.04 17.67 -37.22
C GLU A 70 11.17 18.71 -37.46
N LYS A 71 11.09 19.47 -38.55
CA LYS A 71 12.04 20.59 -38.82
C LYS A 71 11.83 21.74 -37.84
N GLU A 72 10.59 22.09 -37.53
CA GLU A 72 10.27 23.12 -36.54
C GLU A 72 10.75 22.71 -35.15
N LEU A 73 10.47 21.47 -34.74
CA LEU A 73 10.94 20.89 -33.48
C LEU A 73 12.47 20.96 -33.36
N LYS A 74 13.19 20.61 -34.43
CA LYS A 74 14.66 20.68 -34.47
C LYS A 74 15.16 22.11 -34.30
N LYS A 75 14.49 23.10 -34.88
CA LYS A 75 14.85 24.52 -34.71
C LYS A 75 14.56 25.00 -33.28
N LEU A 76 13.39 24.68 -32.75
CA LEU A 76 13.02 25.08 -31.38
C LEU A 76 13.95 24.47 -30.33
N LYS A 77 14.35 23.21 -30.50
CA LYS A 77 15.35 22.55 -29.63
C LYS A 77 16.74 23.19 -29.68
N GLN A 78 17.08 23.94 -30.73
CA GLN A 78 18.34 24.72 -30.78
C GLN A 78 18.31 25.99 -29.93
N TYR A 79 17.13 26.55 -29.65
CA TYR A 79 16.94 27.71 -28.78
C TYR A 79 16.81 27.34 -27.30
N MET A 80 16.74 26.03 -26.99
CA MET A 80 16.82 25.57 -25.62
C MET A 80 18.23 25.78 -25.07
N PRO A 81 18.40 26.29 -23.84
CA PRO A 81 19.71 26.38 -23.21
C PRO A 81 20.35 24.98 -23.28
N LYS A 82 21.58 24.91 -23.75
CA LYS A 82 22.35 23.67 -23.71
C LYS A 82 22.48 23.28 -22.24
N GLU A 83 21.87 22.19 -21.83
CA GLU A 83 22.16 21.60 -20.53
C GLU A 83 23.68 21.47 -20.42
N LYS A 84 24.27 21.98 -19.34
CA LYS A 84 25.68 21.75 -19.04
C LYS A 84 25.85 20.23 -19.00
N ASN A 85 26.63 19.68 -19.91
CA ASN A 85 27.00 18.27 -19.84
C ASN A 85 27.92 18.09 -18.63
N LEU A 86 27.29 17.82 -17.48
CA LEU A 86 28.01 17.40 -16.29
C LEU A 86 28.22 15.88 -16.39
N ASP A 87 29.44 15.45 -16.17
CA ASP A 87 29.83 14.04 -16.25
C ASP A 87 29.56 13.37 -14.88
N PHE A 88 28.34 12.89 -14.70
CA PHE A 88 27.90 12.22 -13.48
C PHE A 88 28.28 10.74 -13.49
N LYS A 89 28.63 10.21 -12.34
CA LYS A 89 28.92 8.79 -12.10
C LYS A 89 27.64 7.95 -12.03
N THR A 90 26.61 8.53 -11.45
CA THR A 90 25.32 7.86 -11.24
C THR A 90 24.23 8.42 -12.15
N LYS A 91 23.01 7.92 -12.00
CA LYS A 91 21.88 8.36 -12.81
C LYS A 91 21.26 9.65 -12.27
N VAL A 92 21.96 10.77 -12.42
CA VAL A 92 21.48 12.10 -12.06
C VAL A 92 20.56 12.65 -13.14
N ILE A 93 19.43 13.19 -12.74
CA ILE A 93 18.40 13.77 -13.61
C ILE A 93 18.16 15.22 -13.19
N VAL A 94 18.40 16.15 -14.12
CA VAL A 94 18.29 17.61 -13.90
C VAL A 94 17.55 18.29 -15.05
N GLY A 95 17.21 19.56 -14.90
CA GLY A 95 16.68 20.43 -15.96
C GLY A 95 15.43 19.87 -16.65
N ASN A 96 15.39 19.89 -17.98
CA ASN A 96 14.23 19.46 -18.75
C ASN A 96 13.89 17.96 -18.57
N ARG A 97 14.88 17.12 -18.32
CA ARG A 97 14.64 15.69 -18.05
C ARG A 97 13.93 15.52 -16.70
N LEU A 98 14.32 16.32 -15.70
CA LEU A 98 13.64 16.35 -14.40
C LEU A 98 12.19 16.83 -14.55
N LYS A 99 11.97 17.91 -15.31
CA LYS A 99 10.63 18.45 -15.59
C LYS A 99 9.71 17.40 -16.24
N SER A 100 10.22 16.64 -17.18
CA SER A 100 9.47 15.55 -17.81
C SER A 100 9.16 14.42 -16.82
N LEU A 101 10.13 14.04 -15.98
CA LEU A 101 9.98 12.97 -14.99
C LEU A 101 8.89 13.29 -13.97
N VAL A 102 8.89 14.52 -13.44
CA VAL A 102 7.96 14.91 -12.36
C VAL A 102 6.57 15.29 -12.88
N SER A 103 6.45 15.73 -14.14
CA SER A 103 5.18 16.13 -14.75
C SER A 103 4.12 15.03 -14.78
N ILE A 104 4.53 13.76 -14.72
CA ILE A 104 3.65 12.59 -14.64
C ILE A 104 2.73 12.67 -13.41
N THR A 105 3.23 13.25 -12.31
CA THR A 105 2.48 13.32 -11.05
C THR A 105 1.63 14.59 -10.90
N ARG A 106 1.60 15.48 -11.89
CA ARG A 106 0.91 16.77 -11.82
C ARG A 106 -0.57 16.67 -11.43
N ASN A 107 -1.25 15.65 -11.94
CA ASN A 107 -2.69 15.45 -11.72
C ASN A 107 -2.98 14.46 -10.57
N TYR A 108 -1.95 13.91 -9.91
CA TYR A 108 -2.15 12.98 -8.82
C TYR A 108 -2.53 13.72 -7.54
N LYS A 109 -3.49 13.19 -6.81
CA LYS A 109 -3.82 13.67 -5.48
C LYS A 109 -2.63 13.43 -4.54
N LYS A 110 -2.48 14.30 -3.55
CA LYS A 110 -1.37 14.23 -2.59
C LYS A 110 -1.79 13.46 -1.36
N ARG A 111 -0.86 12.69 -0.82
CA ARG A 111 -1.02 12.09 0.50
C ARG A 111 -0.89 13.16 1.59
N GLU A 112 -1.56 12.96 2.72
CA GLU A 112 -1.52 13.90 3.86
C GLU A 112 -0.10 14.06 4.42
N CYS A 113 0.67 12.97 4.43
CA CYS A 113 2.05 12.97 4.93
C CYS A 113 3.01 13.86 4.13
N ILE A 114 2.64 14.35 2.94
CA ILE A 114 3.46 15.29 2.15
C ILE A 114 3.77 16.58 2.91
N GLN A 115 2.92 16.97 3.86
CA GLN A 115 3.10 18.21 4.62
C GLN A 115 4.43 18.22 5.39
N MET A 116 4.85 17.11 5.94
CA MET A 116 6.11 17.00 6.67
C MET A 116 7.32 17.18 5.74
N LEU A 117 7.26 16.63 4.52
CA LEU A 117 8.28 16.84 3.50
C LEU A 117 8.29 18.30 3.00
N ARG A 118 7.09 18.90 2.84
CA ARG A 118 6.93 20.30 2.46
C ARG A 118 7.54 21.24 3.51
N ASP A 119 7.29 20.97 4.78
CA ASP A 119 7.87 21.73 5.88
C ASP A 119 9.40 21.68 5.87
N TYR A 120 9.98 20.52 5.61
CA TYR A 120 11.43 20.38 5.47
C TYR A 120 12.01 21.18 4.28
N ILE A 121 11.35 21.14 3.12
CA ILE A 121 11.85 21.79 1.90
C ILE A 121 11.74 23.32 1.98
N PHE A 122 10.63 23.84 2.51
CA PHE A 122 10.29 25.28 2.43
C PHE A 122 10.49 26.07 3.72
N LYS A 123 10.75 25.40 4.87
CA LYS A 123 11.12 26.07 6.12
C LYS A 123 12.63 26.04 6.32
N ASP A 124 13.11 26.97 7.14
CA ASP A 124 14.52 27.02 7.54
C ASP A 124 14.83 25.89 8.53
N ILE A 125 15.07 24.72 7.99
CA ILE A 125 15.55 23.53 8.71
C ILE A 125 16.91 23.22 8.11
N ASP A 126 17.97 23.60 8.78
CA ASP A 126 19.34 23.37 8.34
C ASP A 126 19.95 22.16 9.06
N ASP A 127 21.10 21.71 8.59
CA ASP A 127 21.92 20.63 9.17
C ASP A 127 21.24 19.26 9.30
N LYS A 128 20.07 19.05 8.69
CA LYS A 128 19.36 17.77 8.73
C LYS A 128 19.07 17.25 7.33
N VAL A 129 19.06 15.92 7.20
CA VAL A 129 18.56 15.24 6.02
C VAL A 129 17.11 14.78 6.26
N PHE A 130 16.34 14.67 5.19
CA PHE A 130 14.99 14.10 5.28
C PHE A 130 15.00 12.68 4.74
N ILE A 131 14.49 11.73 5.52
CA ILE A 131 14.42 10.31 5.17
C ILE A 131 12.97 9.92 4.97
N LEU A 132 12.65 9.45 3.76
CA LEU A 132 11.34 8.96 3.34
C LEU A 132 11.41 7.44 3.10
N TYR A 133 10.86 6.64 3.98
CA TYR A 133 11.01 5.19 3.90
C TYR A 133 9.70 4.43 4.13
N GLY A 134 9.70 3.13 3.84
CA GLY A 134 8.55 2.24 4.00
C GLY A 134 8.39 1.25 2.85
N LEU A 135 7.39 0.40 2.92
CA LEU A 135 7.12 -0.64 1.93
C LEU A 135 6.94 -0.10 0.51
N ARG A 136 7.11 -0.96 -0.47
CA ARG A 136 6.79 -0.64 -1.87
C ARG A 136 5.31 -0.30 -2.01
N ARG A 137 4.99 0.53 -3.01
CA ARG A 137 3.61 0.96 -3.34
C ARG A 137 2.91 1.80 -2.25
N THR A 138 3.68 2.48 -1.40
CA THR A 138 3.16 3.46 -0.44
C THR A 138 3.29 4.92 -0.91
N GLY A 139 3.80 5.14 -2.12
CA GLY A 139 3.82 6.45 -2.77
C GLY A 139 5.08 7.29 -2.58
N LYS A 140 6.20 6.75 -2.04
CA LYS A 140 7.44 7.49 -1.79
C LYS A 140 7.95 8.29 -2.99
N THR A 141 8.23 7.63 -4.09
CA THR A 141 8.69 8.27 -5.33
C THR A 141 7.70 9.30 -5.87
N THR A 142 6.38 9.05 -5.68
CA THR A 142 5.33 10.01 -6.05
C THR A 142 5.39 11.27 -5.20
N LEU A 143 5.56 11.14 -3.88
CA LEU A 143 5.72 12.27 -2.96
C LEU A 143 6.94 13.13 -3.33
N ILE A 144 8.08 12.50 -3.63
CA ILE A 144 9.29 13.20 -4.08
C ILE A 144 9.01 13.98 -5.38
N ARG A 145 8.40 13.36 -6.36
CA ARG A 145 8.07 14.04 -7.62
C ARG A 145 7.08 15.18 -7.44
N GLN A 146 6.11 15.01 -6.55
CA GLN A 146 5.13 16.06 -6.25
C GLN A 146 5.77 17.25 -5.54
N ILE A 147 6.68 17.04 -4.60
CA ILE A 147 7.35 18.16 -3.91
C ILE A 147 8.31 18.90 -4.85
N ILE A 148 8.99 18.21 -5.76
CA ILE A 148 9.83 18.86 -6.78
C ILE A 148 8.97 19.75 -7.70
N LEU A 149 7.74 19.34 -8.05
CA LEU A 149 6.82 20.18 -8.83
C LEU A 149 6.33 21.44 -8.10
N GLU A 150 6.42 21.47 -6.77
CA GLU A 150 6.05 22.64 -5.96
C GLU A 150 7.17 23.67 -5.82
N LEU A 151 8.41 23.32 -6.21
CA LEU A 151 9.52 24.27 -6.18
C LEU A 151 9.24 25.45 -7.11
N PRO A 152 9.50 26.68 -6.66
CA PRO A 152 9.52 27.85 -7.54
C PRO A 152 10.47 27.63 -8.71
N GLU A 153 10.23 28.24 -9.85
CA GLU A 153 11.03 28.03 -11.07
C GLU A 153 12.53 28.31 -10.84
N SER A 154 12.87 29.35 -10.06
CA SER A 154 14.24 29.68 -9.66
C SER A 154 14.93 28.59 -8.84
N ASP A 155 14.17 27.82 -8.08
CA ASP A 155 14.68 26.74 -7.24
C ASP A 155 14.60 25.39 -7.94
N PHE A 156 13.64 25.23 -8.85
CA PHE A 156 13.56 24.04 -9.71
C PHE A 156 14.84 23.84 -10.54
N ASP A 157 15.43 24.94 -11.06
CA ASP A 157 16.68 24.89 -11.81
C ASP A 157 17.89 24.48 -10.95
N LYS A 158 17.74 24.51 -9.62
CA LYS A 158 18.73 24.06 -8.63
C LYS A 158 18.37 22.69 -8.01
N ALA A 159 17.43 21.98 -8.60
CA ALA A 159 16.99 20.67 -8.14
C ALA A 159 17.59 19.53 -8.97
N ALA A 160 17.99 18.45 -8.29
CA ALA A 160 18.49 17.22 -8.91
C ALA A 160 17.78 16.01 -8.31
N PHE A 161 17.50 15.03 -9.15
CA PHE A 161 16.97 13.72 -8.73
C PHE A 161 17.98 12.63 -9.13
N ILE A 162 18.34 11.79 -8.18
CA ILE A 162 19.28 10.69 -8.36
C ILE A 162 18.53 9.38 -8.16
N GLN A 163 18.47 8.56 -9.21
CA GLN A 163 17.93 7.21 -9.13
C GLN A 163 19.07 6.24 -8.81
N VAL A 164 19.17 5.88 -7.53
CA VAL A 164 20.22 4.94 -7.06
C VAL A 164 19.92 3.52 -7.51
N THR A 165 20.95 2.78 -7.82
CA THR A 165 20.91 1.37 -8.20
C THR A 165 21.90 0.55 -7.36
N SER A 166 21.76 -0.77 -7.36
CA SER A 166 22.68 -1.68 -6.65
C SER A 166 24.10 -1.74 -7.21
N ARG A 167 24.42 -0.96 -8.27
CA ARG A 167 25.76 -0.84 -8.83
C ARG A 167 26.48 0.42 -8.39
N ASP A 168 25.73 1.36 -7.82
CA ASP A 168 26.27 2.64 -7.38
C ASP A 168 26.86 2.48 -5.97
N SER A 169 27.93 3.23 -5.70
CA SER A 169 28.58 3.29 -4.40
C SER A 169 28.38 4.67 -3.76
N LEU A 170 28.60 4.76 -2.45
CA LEU A 170 28.57 6.05 -1.75
C LEU A 170 29.63 7.00 -2.28
N SER A 171 30.79 6.48 -2.75
CA SER A 171 31.83 7.28 -3.37
C SER A 171 31.38 7.92 -4.68
N ASP A 172 30.61 7.19 -5.51
CA ASP A 172 30.05 7.73 -6.77
C ASP A 172 29.03 8.84 -6.46
N ILE A 173 28.20 8.63 -5.45
CA ILE A 173 27.23 9.63 -5.01
C ILE A 173 27.94 10.88 -4.46
N ASP A 174 29.01 10.71 -3.67
CA ASP A 174 29.79 11.82 -3.14
C ASP A 174 30.41 12.68 -4.26
N GLU A 175 30.99 12.04 -5.30
CA GLU A 175 31.51 12.76 -6.47
C GLU A 175 30.40 13.56 -7.17
N ASP A 176 29.23 12.96 -7.36
CA ASP A 176 28.10 13.63 -8.00
C ASP A 176 27.53 14.79 -7.14
N LEU A 177 27.44 14.61 -5.82
CA LEU A 177 26.98 15.65 -4.90
C LEU A 177 27.96 16.85 -4.87
N ARG A 178 29.27 16.62 -4.86
CA ARG A 178 30.29 17.68 -4.99
C ARG A 178 30.16 18.43 -6.31
N LEU A 179 29.89 17.71 -7.40
CA LEU A 179 29.69 18.31 -8.71
C LEU A 179 28.42 19.16 -8.74
N LEU A 180 27.33 18.68 -8.13
CA LEU A 180 26.06 19.39 -8.00
C LEU A 180 26.26 20.66 -7.14
N GLU A 181 26.85 20.56 -5.96
CA GLU A 181 27.14 21.68 -5.07
C GLU A 181 27.96 22.78 -5.77
N LYS A 182 29.08 22.40 -6.44
CA LYS A 182 29.92 23.31 -7.21
C LYS A 182 29.18 24.04 -8.33
N ASN A 183 28.10 23.44 -8.86
CA ASN A 183 27.26 24.04 -9.89
C ASN A 183 26.03 24.76 -9.35
N GLY A 184 25.91 24.93 -8.01
CA GLY A 184 24.87 25.72 -7.35
C GLY A 184 23.54 24.99 -7.17
N TYR A 185 23.52 23.66 -7.27
CA TYR A 185 22.32 22.87 -6.91
C TYR A 185 22.13 22.92 -5.40
N LYS A 186 20.85 23.06 -5.00
CA LYS A 186 20.48 23.20 -3.59
C LYS A 186 19.55 22.09 -3.09
N TYR A 187 18.72 21.53 -3.98
CA TYR A 187 17.71 20.53 -3.64
C TYR A 187 18.07 19.19 -4.29
N VAL A 188 18.45 18.20 -3.51
CA VAL A 188 18.85 16.90 -4.06
C VAL A 188 17.99 15.78 -3.46
N PHE A 189 17.39 15.01 -4.34
CA PHE A 189 16.48 13.92 -4.02
C PHE A 189 17.10 12.60 -4.50
N LEU A 190 17.42 11.72 -3.56
CA LEU A 190 18.00 10.41 -3.85
C LEU A 190 16.95 9.32 -3.58
N ASP A 191 16.61 8.56 -4.60
CA ASP A 191 15.61 7.49 -4.49
C ASP A 191 16.28 6.10 -4.47
N GLU A 192 15.82 5.24 -3.57
CA GLU A 192 16.30 3.86 -3.31
C GLU A 192 17.75 3.80 -2.80
N VAL A 193 18.18 4.73 -1.93
CA VAL A 193 19.56 4.79 -1.40
C VAL A 193 20.00 3.54 -0.64
N THR A 194 19.07 2.80 -0.05
CA THR A 194 19.35 1.54 0.66
C THR A 194 19.77 0.40 -0.26
N LEU A 195 19.82 0.59 -1.59
CA LEU A 195 20.40 -0.37 -2.52
C LEU A 195 21.94 -0.36 -2.51
N MET A 196 22.57 0.70 -1.98
CA MET A 196 24.03 0.76 -1.83
C MET A 196 24.49 -0.06 -0.63
N GLU A 197 25.55 -0.84 -0.82
CA GLU A 197 26.11 -1.72 0.24
C GLU A 197 26.71 -0.92 1.40
N ASP A 198 27.30 0.24 1.11
CA ASP A 198 28.02 1.11 2.04
C ASP A 198 27.13 2.23 2.65
N PHE A 199 25.82 2.20 2.38
CA PHE A 199 24.90 3.28 2.79
C PHE A 199 24.87 3.53 4.30
N ILE A 200 24.77 2.49 5.12
CA ILE A 200 24.64 2.66 6.59
C ILE A 200 25.90 3.27 7.16
N GLU A 201 27.06 2.70 6.85
CA GLU A 201 28.34 3.11 7.41
C GLU A 201 28.75 4.53 7.03
N GLY A 202 28.28 5.01 5.86
CA GLY A 202 28.66 6.31 5.35
C GLY A 202 27.54 7.32 5.26
N SER A 203 26.35 7.04 5.77
CA SER A 203 25.18 7.92 5.65
C SER A 203 25.34 9.29 6.34
N ALA A 204 26.25 9.42 7.30
CA ALA A 204 26.63 10.69 7.92
C ALA A 204 27.12 11.74 6.90
N LEU A 205 27.69 11.31 5.78
CA LEU A 205 28.13 12.19 4.69
C LEU A 205 27.03 13.17 4.27
N PHE A 206 25.79 12.71 4.15
CA PHE A 206 24.67 13.50 3.68
C PHE A 206 24.34 14.66 4.62
N SER A 207 24.47 14.44 5.93
CA SER A 207 24.22 15.49 6.93
C SER A 207 25.46 16.35 7.17
N ASP A 208 26.61 15.74 7.42
CA ASP A 208 27.80 16.43 7.93
C ASP A 208 28.48 17.30 6.87
N ILE A 209 28.36 16.93 5.61
CA ILE A 209 28.97 17.69 4.50
C ILE A 209 27.90 18.50 3.79
N TYR A 210 26.87 17.85 3.25
CA TYR A 210 25.98 18.50 2.30
C TYR A 210 24.81 19.26 2.94
N ALA A 211 24.13 18.68 3.95
CA ALA A 211 23.07 19.41 4.62
C ALA A 211 23.64 20.60 5.44
N SER A 212 24.81 20.42 6.08
CA SER A 212 25.50 21.49 6.80
C SER A 212 26.01 22.61 5.88
N SER A 213 26.24 22.35 4.60
CA SER A 213 26.55 23.39 3.60
C SER A 213 25.31 24.11 3.05
N GLY A 214 24.10 23.76 3.53
CA GLY A 214 22.84 24.37 3.16
C GLY A 214 22.11 23.67 2.01
N MET A 215 22.51 22.46 1.62
CA MET A 215 21.76 21.64 0.67
C MET A 215 20.57 20.97 1.36
N LYS A 216 19.42 20.96 0.73
CA LYS A 216 18.25 20.17 1.15
C LYS A 216 18.37 18.76 0.55
N ILE A 217 18.64 17.78 1.39
CA ILE A 217 18.86 16.38 0.99
C ILE A 217 17.67 15.54 1.41
N VAL A 218 17.02 14.90 0.44
CA VAL A 218 15.93 13.93 0.67
C VAL A 218 16.39 12.57 0.23
N LEU A 219 16.46 11.63 1.17
CA LEU A 219 16.81 10.23 0.94
C LEU A 219 15.53 9.39 0.95
N SER A 220 15.38 8.48 0.01
CA SER A 220 14.28 7.51 0.07
C SER A 220 14.73 6.08 -0.18
N GLY A 221 13.95 5.14 0.37
CA GLY A 221 14.19 3.73 0.15
C GLY A 221 13.11 2.84 0.75
N THR A 222 13.15 1.59 0.39
CA THR A 222 12.19 0.58 0.85
C THR A 222 12.67 -0.18 2.07
N ASP A 223 13.96 -0.19 2.37
CA ASP A 223 14.53 -0.90 3.52
C ASP A 223 14.36 -0.11 4.81
N SER A 224 13.29 -0.43 5.55
CA SER A 224 12.98 0.23 6.83
C SER A 224 14.03 -0.06 7.90
N LEU A 225 14.63 -1.24 7.89
CA LEU A 225 15.63 -1.62 8.88
C LEU A 225 16.95 -0.88 8.63
N GLY A 226 17.39 -0.79 7.37
CA GLY A 226 18.58 -0.04 7.00
C GLY A 226 18.51 1.42 7.46
N PHE A 227 17.38 2.08 7.31
CA PHE A 227 17.19 3.43 7.82
C PHE A 227 17.12 3.52 9.34
N ALA A 228 16.52 2.52 10.01
CA ALA A 228 16.51 2.49 11.48
C ALA A 228 17.94 2.43 12.04
N PHE A 229 18.80 1.57 11.48
CA PHE A 229 20.21 1.49 11.90
C PHE A 229 21.02 2.73 11.51
N SER A 230 20.87 3.24 10.29
CA SER A 230 21.53 4.50 9.90
C SER A 230 21.19 5.64 10.85
N LYS A 231 19.94 5.71 11.32
CA LYS A 231 19.54 6.72 12.31
C LYS A 231 20.26 6.54 13.64
N GLU A 232 20.34 5.30 14.13
CA GLU A 232 20.94 5.03 15.44
C GLU A 232 22.46 5.20 15.42
N GLU A 233 23.12 4.79 14.34
CA GLU A 233 24.58 4.76 14.26
C GLU A 233 25.18 6.04 13.70
N GLN A 234 24.64 6.61 12.62
CA GLN A 234 25.26 7.67 11.85
C GLN A 234 24.49 8.99 11.81
N LEU A 235 23.15 8.92 11.81
CA LEU A 235 22.27 10.08 11.61
C LEU A 235 21.49 10.47 12.88
N TYR A 236 21.97 10.09 14.06
CA TYR A 236 21.34 10.45 15.32
C TYR A 236 21.18 11.96 15.44
N ASP A 237 19.92 12.44 15.64
CA ASP A 237 19.51 13.85 15.67
C ASP A 237 19.85 14.70 14.41
N ARG A 238 20.36 14.07 13.34
CA ARG A 238 20.72 14.72 12.06
C ARG A 238 19.74 14.43 10.94
N CYS A 239 18.64 13.77 11.26
CA CYS A 239 17.61 13.43 10.25
C CYS A 239 16.19 13.66 10.75
N ILE A 240 15.31 13.94 9.81
CA ILE A 240 13.86 13.93 9.98
C ILE A 240 13.34 12.71 9.24
N MET A 241 12.65 11.80 9.93
CA MET A 241 12.17 10.56 9.35
C MET A 241 10.67 10.59 9.11
N LEU A 242 10.26 10.24 7.91
CA LEU A 242 8.87 10.01 7.54
C LEU A 242 8.70 8.56 7.09
N HIS A 243 8.05 7.76 7.91
CA HIS A 243 7.65 6.42 7.54
C HIS A 243 6.34 6.48 6.74
N THR A 244 6.40 6.13 5.47
CA THR A 244 5.20 5.97 4.64
C THR A 244 4.56 4.63 4.94
N THR A 245 3.54 4.68 5.77
CA THR A 245 2.75 3.51 6.16
C THR A 245 1.80 3.09 5.02
N PHE A 246 0.97 2.09 5.29
CA PHE A 246 -0.14 1.74 4.43
C PHE A 246 -1.02 2.96 4.07
N ILE A 247 -1.87 2.82 3.06
CA ILE A 247 -2.83 3.86 2.68
C ILE A 247 -4.08 3.70 3.55
N PRO A 248 -4.37 4.61 4.50
CA PRO A 248 -5.58 4.53 5.32
C PRO A 248 -6.84 4.82 4.51
N TYR A 249 -8.01 4.46 5.03
CA TYR A 249 -9.29 4.58 4.33
C TYR A 249 -9.55 6.01 3.80
N ARG A 250 -9.32 7.03 4.62
CA ARG A 250 -9.53 8.43 4.21
C ARG A 250 -8.65 8.87 3.03
N GLU A 251 -7.39 8.38 2.98
CA GLU A 251 -6.52 8.64 1.85
C GLU A 251 -6.85 7.74 0.64
N PHE A 252 -7.31 6.52 0.85
CA PHE A 252 -7.70 5.59 -0.21
C PHE A 252 -8.78 6.19 -1.10
N GLU A 253 -9.83 6.77 -0.51
CA GLU A 253 -10.85 7.47 -1.28
C GLU A 253 -10.31 8.75 -1.93
N ASN A 254 -9.63 9.59 -1.16
CA ASN A 254 -9.19 10.91 -1.64
C ASN A 254 -8.10 10.80 -2.72
N VAL A 255 -7.10 9.92 -2.51
CA VAL A 255 -5.92 9.80 -3.37
C VAL A 255 -6.19 8.93 -4.59
N LEU A 256 -6.92 7.83 -4.42
CA LEU A 256 -7.14 6.82 -5.45
C LEU A 256 -8.51 6.97 -6.15
N GLY A 257 -9.45 7.72 -5.56
CA GLY A 257 -10.79 7.91 -6.10
C GLY A 257 -11.66 6.66 -6.07
N ILE A 258 -11.40 5.74 -5.12
CA ILE A 258 -12.12 4.49 -4.93
C ILE A 258 -12.93 4.60 -3.65
N TYR A 259 -14.22 4.33 -3.74
CA TYR A 259 -15.19 4.62 -2.69
C TYR A 259 -15.75 3.35 -2.07
N GLY A 260 -15.96 3.41 -0.78
CA GLY A 260 -16.67 2.40 -0.01
C GLY A 260 -15.76 1.48 0.79
N ILE A 261 -16.24 1.14 1.99
CA ILE A 261 -15.50 0.28 2.92
C ILE A 261 -15.27 -1.13 2.36
N ASP A 262 -16.19 -1.64 1.53
CA ASP A 262 -16.06 -2.96 0.91
C ASP A 262 -14.88 -3.01 -0.08
N GLU A 263 -14.70 -1.95 -0.88
CA GLU A 263 -13.57 -1.83 -1.80
C GLU A 263 -12.25 -1.69 -1.04
N TYR A 264 -12.26 -0.95 0.08
CA TYR A 264 -11.09 -0.83 0.93
C TYR A 264 -10.71 -2.14 1.61
N ILE A 265 -11.67 -2.90 2.12
CA ILE A 265 -11.43 -4.25 2.66
C ILE A 265 -10.79 -5.13 1.60
N ARG A 266 -11.28 -5.08 0.37
CA ARG A 266 -10.87 -5.96 -0.71
C ARG A 266 -9.52 -5.60 -1.33
N TYR A 267 -9.20 -4.33 -1.46
CA TYR A 267 -8.05 -3.86 -2.23
C TYR A 267 -7.16 -2.86 -1.49
N GLY A 268 -7.52 -2.47 -0.29
CA GLY A 268 -6.88 -1.38 0.45
C GLY A 268 -5.49 -1.70 0.98
N GLY A 269 -4.78 -0.65 1.34
CA GLY A 269 -3.48 -0.68 1.99
C GLY A 269 -2.30 -0.24 1.12
N THR A 270 -2.38 -0.38 -0.22
CA THR A 270 -1.32 0.02 -1.15
C THR A 270 -1.86 0.81 -2.34
N MET A 271 -0.98 1.48 -3.08
CA MET A 271 -1.31 2.09 -4.37
C MET A 271 -1.27 1.06 -5.50
N SER A 272 -2.14 1.24 -6.50
CA SER A 272 -2.06 0.49 -7.75
C SER A 272 -0.85 0.95 -8.60
N LEU A 273 -0.47 0.13 -9.58
CA LEU A 273 0.59 0.48 -10.54
C LEU A 273 0.18 1.56 -11.58
N GLY A 274 -1.00 2.15 -11.43
CA GLY A 274 -1.49 3.16 -12.36
C GLY A 274 -2.10 2.55 -13.62
N GLY A 275 -3.21 1.86 -13.50
CA GLY A 275 -4.03 1.38 -14.60
C GLY A 275 -5.37 2.12 -14.66
N ILE A 276 -6.08 1.97 -15.79
CA ILE A 276 -7.45 2.47 -15.95
C ILE A 276 -8.41 1.70 -15.01
N ASN A 277 -8.07 0.46 -14.69
CA ASN A 277 -8.83 -0.40 -13.78
C ASN A 277 -7.99 -0.69 -12.54
N TYR A 278 -8.28 0.00 -11.44
CA TYR A 278 -7.57 -0.18 -10.15
C TYR A 278 -7.64 -1.63 -9.68
N ASN A 279 -8.81 -2.24 -9.73
CA ASN A 279 -9.04 -3.59 -9.20
C ASN A 279 -8.21 -4.66 -9.93
N ALA A 280 -7.92 -4.45 -11.21
CA ALA A 280 -7.07 -5.36 -12.00
C ALA A 280 -5.56 -5.09 -11.81
N SER A 281 -5.17 -3.90 -11.33
CA SER A 281 -3.77 -3.49 -11.19
C SER A 281 -3.26 -3.51 -9.75
N THR A 282 -4.13 -3.77 -8.77
CA THR A 282 -3.73 -3.90 -7.37
C THR A 282 -3.05 -5.24 -7.11
N PRO A 283 -2.07 -5.32 -6.18
CA PRO A 283 -1.46 -6.59 -5.79
C PRO A 283 -2.42 -7.56 -5.12
N PHE A 284 -3.62 -7.12 -4.74
CA PHE A 284 -4.61 -7.90 -4.01
C PHE A 284 -5.81 -8.33 -4.86
N SER A 285 -5.68 -8.28 -6.19
CA SER A 285 -6.77 -8.68 -7.10
C SER A 285 -7.08 -10.19 -7.05
N ASN A 286 -6.09 -10.99 -6.75
CA ASN A 286 -6.20 -12.44 -6.58
C ASN A 286 -5.07 -12.98 -5.71
N ILE A 287 -5.14 -14.26 -5.32
CA ILE A 287 -4.15 -14.89 -4.43
C ILE A 287 -2.74 -14.89 -5.04
N LYS A 288 -2.60 -15.18 -6.34
CA LYS A 288 -1.30 -15.23 -7.02
C LYS A 288 -0.59 -13.88 -7.01
N ASP A 289 -1.31 -12.79 -7.31
CA ASP A 289 -0.75 -11.44 -7.26
C ASP A 289 -0.39 -11.04 -5.82
N THR A 290 -1.17 -11.52 -4.83
CA THR A 290 -0.89 -11.32 -3.40
C THR A 290 0.38 -12.04 -2.97
N GLU A 291 0.57 -13.28 -3.36
CA GLU A 291 1.81 -14.05 -3.12
C GLU A 291 3.01 -13.38 -3.78
N GLU A 292 2.88 -12.93 -5.03
CA GLU A 292 3.94 -12.18 -5.70
C GLU A 292 4.29 -10.88 -4.96
N TYR A 293 3.30 -10.19 -4.41
CA TYR A 293 3.55 -9.01 -3.57
C TYR A 293 4.30 -9.37 -2.29
N ILE A 294 3.90 -10.42 -1.58
CA ILE A 294 4.61 -10.90 -0.38
C ILE A 294 6.06 -11.22 -0.73
N ASN A 295 6.28 -11.99 -1.79
CA ASN A 295 7.62 -12.37 -2.24
C ASN A 295 8.49 -11.17 -2.63
N THR A 296 7.95 -10.23 -3.38
CA THR A 296 8.73 -9.12 -3.97
C THR A 296 8.87 -7.90 -3.08
N SER A 297 7.93 -7.68 -2.17
CA SER A 297 7.90 -6.48 -1.33
C SER A 297 8.26 -6.75 0.13
N ILE A 298 7.93 -7.93 0.64
CA ILE A 298 8.18 -8.29 2.04
C ILE A 298 9.43 -9.19 2.12
N ALA A 299 9.39 -10.38 1.54
CA ALA A 299 10.48 -11.34 1.67
C ALA A 299 11.79 -10.81 1.08
N LYS A 300 11.76 -10.19 -0.11
CA LYS A 300 12.97 -9.57 -0.68
C LYS A 300 13.49 -8.38 0.11
N ASN A 301 12.61 -7.64 0.80
CA ASN A 301 13.04 -6.56 1.69
C ASN A 301 13.86 -7.13 2.85
N ILE A 302 13.33 -8.15 3.53
CA ILE A 302 14.01 -8.84 4.63
C ILE A 302 15.32 -9.48 4.15
N GLN A 303 15.32 -10.17 3.00
CA GLN A 303 16.54 -10.74 2.41
C GLN A 303 17.60 -9.67 2.12
N HIS A 304 17.19 -8.53 1.57
CA HIS A 304 18.09 -7.43 1.28
C HIS A 304 18.74 -6.91 2.55
N SER A 305 17.95 -6.63 3.59
CA SER A 305 18.47 -6.19 4.89
C SER A 305 19.45 -7.17 5.49
N LEU A 306 19.12 -8.46 5.53
CA LEU A 306 20.00 -9.49 6.09
C LEU A 306 21.31 -9.66 5.31
N LYS A 307 21.28 -9.45 3.98
CA LYS A 307 22.46 -9.50 3.13
C LYS A 307 23.39 -8.31 3.36
N MET A 308 22.81 -7.11 3.46
CA MET A 308 23.56 -5.86 3.51
C MET A 308 24.12 -5.55 4.90
N TYR A 309 23.48 -6.05 5.95
CA TYR A 309 23.75 -5.56 7.29
C TYR A 309 24.09 -6.71 8.25
N GLN A 310 25.26 -6.61 8.89
CA GLN A 310 25.70 -7.55 9.92
C GLN A 310 25.26 -7.04 11.30
N TYR A 311 24.08 -7.46 11.74
CA TYR A 311 23.40 -6.93 12.94
C TYR A 311 23.84 -7.53 14.27
N GLY A 312 25.11 -7.80 14.51
CA GLY A 312 25.64 -8.11 15.85
C GLY A 312 24.89 -9.21 16.62
N GLY A 313 24.23 -10.14 15.94
CA GLY A 313 23.44 -11.23 16.54
C GLY A 313 21.92 -10.99 16.57
N HIS A 314 21.45 -9.77 16.32
CA HIS A 314 20.02 -9.52 16.12
C HIS A 314 19.55 -10.18 14.83
N PHE A 315 18.38 -10.81 14.81
CA PHE A 315 17.87 -11.61 13.68
C PHE A 315 18.78 -12.77 13.21
N ARG A 316 19.65 -13.29 14.09
CA ARG A 316 20.58 -14.37 13.76
C ARG A 316 19.89 -15.60 13.17
N GLN A 317 18.72 -15.96 13.68
CA GLN A 317 17.96 -17.12 13.19
C GLN A 317 17.42 -16.88 11.77
N LEU A 318 17.10 -15.65 11.42
CA LEU A 318 16.68 -15.30 10.06
C LEU A 318 17.86 -15.34 9.10
N LEU A 319 19.06 -14.98 9.55
CA LEU A 319 20.28 -15.11 8.76
C LEU A 319 20.57 -16.58 8.43
N ASP A 320 20.46 -17.48 9.41
CA ASP A 320 20.61 -18.93 9.18
C ASP A 320 19.63 -19.47 8.14
N LEU A 321 18.37 -18.99 8.14
CA LEU A 321 17.37 -19.34 7.13
C LEU A 321 17.71 -18.74 5.75
N TYR A 322 18.25 -17.53 5.73
CA TYR A 322 18.69 -16.88 4.49
C TYR A 322 19.83 -17.65 3.83
N GLU A 323 20.84 -18.04 4.59
CA GLU A 323 21.99 -18.82 4.11
C GLU A 323 21.59 -20.20 3.56
N LYS A 324 20.53 -20.80 4.13
CA LYS A 324 19.94 -22.05 3.64
C LYS A 324 19.01 -21.88 2.43
N GLY A 325 18.72 -20.65 2.01
CA GLY A 325 17.80 -20.35 0.92
C GLY A 325 16.31 -20.50 1.25
N GLU A 326 15.97 -20.68 2.54
CA GLU A 326 14.61 -21.03 3.01
C GLU A 326 13.83 -19.83 3.58
N LEU A 327 14.49 -18.68 3.74
CA LEU A 327 13.90 -17.53 4.40
C LEU A 327 12.58 -17.07 3.74
N THR A 328 12.52 -17.04 2.41
CA THR A 328 11.30 -16.63 1.69
C THR A 328 10.12 -17.55 2.00
N ASN A 329 10.36 -18.85 1.97
CA ASN A 329 9.32 -19.86 2.25
C ASN A 329 8.79 -19.70 3.69
N VAL A 330 9.70 -19.48 4.64
CA VAL A 330 9.34 -19.30 6.07
C VAL A 330 8.56 -18.00 6.27
N ILE A 331 8.95 -16.89 5.64
CA ILE A 331 8.22 -15.62 5.72
C ILE A 331 6.81 -15.77 5.16
N ASN A 332 6.67 -16.35 3.97
CA ASN A 332 5.37 -16.58 3.35
C ASN A 332 4.48 -17.38 4.28
N ARG A 333 4.99 -18.47 4.85
CA ARG A 333 4.24 -19.30 5.81
C ARG A 333 3.83 -18.55 7.06
N VAL A 334 4.68 -17.68 7.61
CA VAL A 334 4.32 -16.87 8.78
C VAL A 334 3.20 -15.89 8.45
N VAL A 335 3.27 -15.22 7.30
CA VAL A 335 2.22 -14.30 6.84
C VAL A 335 0.93 -15.06 6.56
N GLU A 336 1.01 -16.21 5.89
CA GLU A 336 -0.12 -17.10 5.62
C GLU A 336 -0.72 -17.64 6.92
N ASP A 337 0.08 -18.18 7.83
CA ASP A 337 -0.40 -18.71 9.11
C ASP A 337 -1.15 -17.66 9.94
N MET A 338 -0.65 -16.41 9.96
CA MET A 338 -1.35 -15.31 10.61
C MET A 338 -2.75 -15.06 10.01
N ASN A 339 -2.87 -15.10 8.69
CA ASN A 339 -4.13 -14.86 8.00
C ASN A 339 -5.03 -16.11 8.00
N HIS A 340 -4.45 -17.31 7.95
CA HIS A 340 -5.18 -18.58 8.13
C HIS A 340 -5.77 -18.70 9.54
N ARG A 341 -5.01 -18.35 10.59
CA ARG A 341 -5.53 -18.31 11.97
C ARG A 341 -6.66 -17.32 12.14
N PHE A 342 -6.56 -16.16 11.51
CA PHE A 342 -7.65 -15.19 11.46
C PHE A 342 -8.88 -15.81 10.79
N THR A 343 -8.76 -16.33 9.57
CA THR A 343 -9.86 -16.96 8.83
C THR A 343 -10.45 -18.15 9.58
N LYS A 344 -9.59 -19.02 10.13
CA LYS A 344 -10.01 -20.16 10.96
C LYS A 344 -10.82 -19.71 12.17
N SER A 345 -10.38 -18.66 12.88
CA SER A 345 -11.12 -18.15 14.04
C SER A 345 -12.49 -17.59 13.66
N VAL A 346 -12.61 -16.91 12.51
CA VAL A 346 -13.89 -16.42 11.99
C VAL A 346 -14.79 -17.57 11.59
N VAL A 347 -14.26 -18.54 10.86
CA VAL A 347 -15.02 -19.74 10.44
C VAL A 347 -15.46 -20.54 11.66
N GLU A 348 -14.60 -20.78 12.64
CA GLU A 348 -14.93 -21.49 13.87
C GLU A 348 -15.98 -20.74 14.71
N SER A 349 -15.90 -19.42 14.80
CA SER A 349 -16.92 -18.62 15.50
C SER A 349 -18.27 -18.69 14.78
N THR A 350 -18.27 -18.67 13.46
CA THR A 350 -19.46 -18.78 12.63
C THR A 350 -20.12 -20.16 12.76
N PHE A 351 -19.33 -21.23 12.95
CA PHE A 351 -19.79 -22.61 13.01
C PHE A 351 -19.78 -23.22 14.43
N LYS A 352 -19.41 -22.52 15.49
CA LYS A 352 -19.50 -23.04 16.87
C LYS A 352 -20.90 -23.47 17.21
N SER A 353 -21.05 -24.58 17.94
CA SER A 353 -22.31 -25.25 18.20
C SER A 353 -23.35 -24.39 18.94
N HIS A 354 -22.92 -23.39 19.69
CA HIS A 354 -23.81 -22.41 20.33
C HIS A 354 -24.28 -21.34 19.33
N ASP A 355 -23.41 -20.89 18.43
CA ASP A 355 -23.72 -19.89 17.41
C ASP A 355 -24.36 -20.52 16.17
N ILE A 356 -24.17 -21.83 15.93
CA ILE A 356 -24.97 -22.57 14.95
C ILE A 356 -26.44 -22.52 15.32
N GLY A 357 -26.76 -22.54 16.62
CA GLY A 357 -28.11 -22.27 17.11
C GLY A 357 -28.59 -20.89 16.66
N VAL A 358 -27.76 -19.87 16.78
CA VAL A 358 -28.07 -18.49 16.41
C VAL A 358 -27.96 -18.28 14.91
N THR A 359 -26.91 -18.78 14.26
CA THR A 359 -26.71 -18.67 12.80
C THR A 359 -27.70 -19.56 12.02
N ALA A 360 -27.99 -20.78 12.47
CA ALA A 360 -29.07 -21.58 11.91
C ALA A 360 -30.45 -20.99 12.17
N ASN A 361 -30.63 -20.32 13.32
CA ASN A 361 -31.85 -19.56 13.60
C ASN A 361 -31.92 -18.24 12.82
N ASN A 362 -30.80 -17.60 12.52
CA ASN A 362 -30.74 -16.40 11.67
C ASN A 362 -30.97 -16.76 10.19
N LEU A 363 -30.45 -17.88 9.73
CA LEU A 363 -30.73 -18.42 8.39
C LEU A 363 -32.17 -18.95 8.29
N LEU A 364 -32.75 -19.46 9.39
CA LEU A 364 -34.18 -19.81 9.48
C LEU A 364 -35.09 -18.57 9.59
N ARG A 365 -34.57 -17.47 10.13
CA ARG A 365 -35.26 -16.17 10.27
C ARG A 365 -35.12 -15.28 9.05
N ASP A 366 -34.30 -15.66 8.08
CA ASP A 366 -34.29 -15.00 6.78
C ASP A 366 -35.70 -15.06 6.18
N ARG A 367 -36.39 -13.92 6.18
CA ARG A 367 -37.80 -13.79 5.77
C ARG A 367 -38.05 -14.10 4.31
N VAL A 368 -37.00 -14.09 3.50
CA VAL A 368 -37.10 -14.27 2.03
C VAL A 368 -36.86 -15.73 1.63
N ASN A 369 -35.91 -16.42 2.27
CA ASN A 369 -35.58 -17.82 1.96
C ASN A 369 -34.94 -18.54 3.16
N PRO A 370 -35.74 -19.08 4.11
CA PRO A 370 -35.18 -19.75 5.28
C PRO A 370 -34.45 -21.04 4.89
N ILE A 371 -33.20 -21.18 5.31
CA ILE A 371 -32.40 -22.40 5.12
C ILE A 371 -32.29 -23.12 6.46
N ASN A 372 -32.75 -24.36 6.50
CA ASN A 372 -32.54 -25.24 7.64
C ASN A 372 -31.25 -26.06 7.46
N ILE A 373 -30.12 -25.47 7.86
CA ILE A 373 -28.80 -26.11 7.76
C ILE A 373 -28.75 -27.40 8.59
N ARG A 374 -29.47 -27.48 9.74
CA ARG A 374 -29.49 -28.68 10.60
C ARG A 374 -30.08 -29.91 9.94
N LYS A 375 -30.95 -29.74 8.95
CA LYS A 375 -31.58 -30.86 8.24
C LYS A 375 -30.70 -31.45 7.12
N HIS A 376 -29.71 -30.71 6.65
CA HIS A 376 -28.97 -31.01 5.42
C HIS A 376 -27.45 -31.12 5.57
N MET A 377 -26.90 -30.83 6.74
CA MET A 377 -25.46 -30.93 7.00
C MET A 377 -25.20 -31.50 8.39
N GLU A 378 -24.35 -32.48 8.45
CA GLU A 378 -23.61 -32.81 9.66
C GLU A 378 -22.54 -31.72 9.84
N LEU A 379 -22.90 -30.61 10.44
CA LEU A 379 -22.05 -29.41 10.60
C LEU A 379 -20.73 -29.71 11.29
N ASP A 380 -20.69 -30.69 12.18
CA ASP A 380 -19.45 -31.15 12.80
C ASP A 380 -18.49 -31.73 11.77
N LYS A 381 -18.99 -32.37 10.71
CA LYS A 381 -18.15 -32.93 9.63
C LYS A 381 -17.63 -31.85 8.70
N VAL A 382 -18.42 -30.79 8.42
CA VAL A 382 -17.97 -29.65 7.61
C VAL A 382 -16.95 -28.83 8.39
N THR A 383 -17.20 -28.56 9.65
CA THR A 383 -16.24 -27.88 10.54
C THR A 383 -14.94 -28.68 10.65
N LEU A 384 -15.03 -29.99 10.76
CA LEU A 384 -13.87 -30.88 10.78
C LEU A 384 -13.17 -30.91 9.41
N GLY A 385 -13.92 -30.91 8.30
CA GLY A 385 -13.38 -30.81 6.94
C GLY A 385 -12.62 -29.51 6.71
N ILE A 386 -13.18 -28.37 7.13
CA ILE A 386 -12.51 -27.06 7.07
C ILE A 386 -11.25 -27.05 7.94
N LYS A 387 -11.33 -27.57 9.18
CA LYS A 387 -10.17 -27.73 10.05
C LYS A 387 -9.09 -28.59 9.43
N ASN A 388 -9.47 -29.74 8.89
CA ASN A 388 -8.53 -30.68 8.26
C ASN A 388 -7.89 -30.07 7.01
N MET A 389 -8.65 -29.31 6.20
CA MET A 389 -8.13 -28.62 5.02
C MET A 389 -7.13 -27.53 5.41
N LEU A 390 -7.45 -26.70 6.40
CA LEU A 390 -6.54 -25.69 6.95
C LEU A 390 -5.31 -26.34 7.59
N ASP A 391 -5.46 -27.48 8.25
CA ASP A 391 -4.37 -28.25 8.86
C ASP A 391 -3.55 -29.03 7.81
N ILE A 392 -4.14 -29.45 6.68
CA ILE A 392 -3.44 -30.06 5.55
C ILE A 392 -2.60 -29.02 4.81
N LEU A 393 -3.16 -27.86 4.50
CA LEU A 393 -2.41 -26.74 3.91
C LEU A 393 -1.20 -26.37 4.78
N ASN A 394 -1.31 -26.50 6.11
CA ASN A 394 -0.19 -26.29 7.02
C ASN A 394 0.82 -27.45 7.07
N LYS A 395 0.44 -28.69 6.70
CA LYS A 395 1.31 -29.89 6.82
C LYS A 395 2.04 -30.26 5.54
N GLU A 396 1.44 -30.07 4.36
CA GLU A 396 2.01 -30.53 3.09
C GLU A 396 3.26 -29.74 2.65
N GLU A 397 3.47 -28.54 3.20
CA GLU A 397 4.63 -27.71 2.90
C GLU A 397 5.78 -27.78 3.93
N GLN A 398 5.75 -28.76 4.86
CA GLN A 398 6.77 -28.85 5.92
C GLN A 398 8.09 -29.47 5.44
N SER A 399 8.92 -28.68 4.76
CA SER A 399 10.34 -29.01 4.57
C SER A 399 11.24 -28.55 5.73
N ILE A 400 10.78 -27.61 6.56
CA ILE A 400 11.58 -27.02 7.65
C ILE A 400 10.74 -26.83 8.90
N ASP A 401 11.36 -27.13 10.04
CA ASP A 401 10.79 -26.91 11.37
C ASP A 401 10.90 -25.41 11.74
N ILE A 402 9.77 -24.69 11.70
CA ILE A 402 9.71 -23.28 12.09
C ILE A 402 9.66 -23.17 13.61
N SER A 403 10.75 -22.71 14.23
CA SER A 403 10.79 -22.50 15.67
C SER A 403 10.02 -21.26 16.10
N ASP A 404 9.62 -21.21 17.39
CA ASP A 404 9.00 -20.01 17.99
C ASP A 404 9.88 -18.76 17.87
N VAL A 405 11.20 -18.95 17.83
CA VAL A 405 12.16 -17.86 17.63
C VAL A 405 12.07 -17.29 16.22
N HIS A 406 11.97 -18.12 15.20
CA HIS A 406 11.74 -17.67 13.82
C HIS A 406 10.45 -16.87 13.71
N MET A 407 9.36 -17.38 14.30
CA MET A 407 8.07 -16.70 14.32
C MET A 407 8.15 -15.33 15.00
N THR A 408 8.85 -15.24 16.11
CA THR A 408 9.02 -14.00 16.87
C THR A 408 9.83 -12.98 16.09
N GLN A 409 10.98 -13.35 15.53
CA GLN A 409 11.83 -12.45 14.75
C GLN A 409 11.16 -11.99 13.46
N ILE A 410 10.43 -12.87 12.77
CA ILE A 410 9.68 -12.47 11.57
C ILE A 410 8.58 -11.47 11.94
N LYS A 411 7.81 -11.71 13.01
CA LYS A 411 6.78 -10.77 13.46
C LYS A 411 7.38 -9.41 13.86
N GLU A 412 8.51 -9.42 14.56
CA GLU A 412 9.24 -8.19 14.89
C GLU A 412 9.62 -7.42 13.61
N TYR A 413 10.14 -8.12 12.62
CA TYR A 413 10.47 -7.50 11.34
C TYR A 413 9.24 -6.98 10.60
N LEU A 414 8.15 -7.74 10.56
CA LEU A 414 6.88 -7.28 9.97
C LEU A 414 6.31 -6.03 10.67
N ALA A 415 6.55 -5.90 11.99
CA ALA A 415 6.18 -4.70 12.73
C ALA A 415 7.06 -3.49 12.36
N ILE A 416 8.37 -3.69 12.14
CA ILE A 416 9.31 -2.67 11.65
C ILE A 416 8.92 -2.21 10.23
N LEU A 417 8.46 -3.12 9.38
CA LEU A 417 7.93 -2.81 8.05
C LEU A 417 6.56 -2.11 8.09
N ASP A 418 5.97 -1.94 9.26
CA ASP A 418 4.60 -1.41 9.44
C ASP A 418 3.49 -2.25 8.80
N LEU A 419 3.77 -3.54 8.54
CA LEU A 419 2.80 -4.47 7.96
C LEU A 419 1.81 -5.00 8.99
N ILE A 420 2.24 -5.05 10.24
CA ILE A 420 1.41 -5.44 11.38
C ILE A 420 1.48 -4.41 12.50
N LYS A 421 0.39 -4.27 13.21
CA LYS A 421 0.31 -3.47 14.46
C LYS A 421 -0.29 -4.29 15.56
N GLU A 422 0.21 -4.07 16.76
CA GLU A 422 -0.33 -4.66 17.96
C GLU A 422 -1.34 -3.71 18.63
N ILE A 423 -2.49 -4.24 19.00
CA ILE A 423 -3.54 -3.54 19.72
C ILE A 423 -3.79 -4.27 21.03
N ASP A 424 -3.91 -3.52 22.11
CA ASP A 424 -4.13 -4.10 23.43
C ASP A 424 -5.53 -4.72 23.51
N LEU A 425 -5.57 -5.94 24.08
CA LEU A 425 -6.79 -6.65 24.46
C LEU A 425 -6.80 -6.75 25.97
N GLU A 426 -7.69 -6.02 26.60
CA GLU A 426 -7.82 -5.98 28.04
C GLU A 426 -9.03 -6.79 28.51
N TYR A 427 -8.99 -7.28 29.74
CA TYR A 427 -10.02 -8.15 30.32
C TYR A 427 -10.55 -7.55 31.62
N LEU A 428 -11.87 -7.66 31.82
CA LEU A 428 -12.52 -7.36 33.09
C LEU A 428 -13.41 -8.54 33.50
N PRO A 429 -13.48 -8.86 34.80
CA PRO A 429 -12.82 -8.19 35.94
C PRO A 429 -11.34 -8.54 36.14
N GLU A 430 -10.78 -9.48 35.38
CA GLU A 430 -9.41 -9.97 35.56
C GLU A 430 -8.35 -9.04 34.96
N VAL A 431 -7.80 -8.15 35.79
CA VAL A 431 -6.88 -7.09 35.34
C VAL A 431 -5.48 -7.60 34.96
N ASN A 432 -5.11 -8.82 35.35
CA ASN A 432 -3.73 -9.31 35.20
C ASN A 432 -3.43 -9.97 33.83
N GLN A 433 -4.42 -10.12 32.96
CA GLN A 433 -4.21 -10.67 31.61
C GLN A 433 -4.20 -9.55 30.58
N LYS A 434 -3.02 -9.02 30.28
CA LYS A 434 -2.83 -8.17 29.09
C LYS A 434 -2.44 -9.06 27.92
N ARG A 435 -3.25 -9.07 26.88
CA ARG A 435 -2.92 -9.71 25.60
C ARG A 435 -2.86 -8.65 24.52
N LYS A 436 -2.25 -8.98 23.43
CA LYS A 436 -2.22 -8.14 22.24
C LYS A 436 -2.80 -8.92 21.08
N ILE A 437 -3.60 -8.25 20.29
CA ILE A 437 -4.06 -8.75 19.01
C ILE A 437 -3.22 -8.13 17.90
N VAL A 438 -2.93 -8.92 16.88
CA VAL A 438 -2.14 -8.49 15.72
C VAL A 438 -3.09 -8.16 14.59
N VAL A 439 -3.04 -6.91 14.15
CA VAL A 439 -3.82 -6.41 13.01
C VAL A 439 -2.89 -6.18 11.83
N VAL A 440 -3.28 -6.65 10.65
CA VAL A 440 -2.56 -6.41 9.39
C VAL A 440 -2.97 -5.04 8.85
N THR A 441 -2.01 -4.20 8.52
CA THR A 441 -2.25 -2.82 8.07
C THR A 441 -2.73 -2.74 6.61
N GLN A 442 -2.57 -3.81 5.85
CA GLN A 442 -3.01 -3.91 4.47
C GLN A 442 -4.21 -4.87 4.37
N PRO A 443 -5.45 -4.36 4.46
CA PRO A 443 -6.64 -5.20 4.47
C PRO A 443 -6.76 -6.07 3.22
N GLY A 444 -6.44 -5.53 2.04
CA GLY A 444 -6.52 -6.30 0.80
C GLY A 444 -5.66 -7.57 0.79
N LEU A 445 -4.46 -7.53 1.40
CA LEU A 445 -3.61 -8.71 1.55
C LEU A 445 -4.31 -9.81 2.38
N ARG A 446 -4.87 -9.43 3.54
CA ARG A 446 -5.58 -10.37 4.41
C ARG A 446 -6.84 -10.93 3.75
N TYR A 447 -7.61 -10.04 3.08
CA TYR A 447 -8.85 -10.45 2.44
C TYR A 447 -8.61 -11.43 1.28
N ALA A 448 -7.62 -11.18 0.41
CA ALA A 448 -7.32 -12.07 -0.72
C ALA A 448 -6.94 -13.49 -0.26
N GLN A 449 -6.16 -13.61 0.82
CA GLN A 449 -5.84 -14.92 1.38
C GLN A 449 -7.05 -15.57 2.07
N ALA A 450 -7.88 -14.81 2.78
CA ALA A 450 -9.09 -15.33 3.40
C ALA A 450 -10.14 -15.78 2.35
N GLU A 451 -10.31 -15.00 1.29
CA GLU A 451 -11.20 -15.33 0.17
C GLU A 451 -10.77 -16.65 -0.50
N ALA A 452 -9.46 -16.82 -0.79
CA ALA A 452 -8.94 -18.04 -1.37
C ALA A 452 -9.20 -19.29 -0.50
N ILE A 453 -9.07 -19.18 0.83
CA ILE A 453 -9.38 -20.29 1.75
C ILE A 453 -10.88 -20.63 1.70
N VAL A 454 -11.75 -19.62 1.69
CA VAL A 454 -13.20 -19.84 1.61
C VAL A 454 -13.59 -20.45 0.27
N GLU A 455 -12.97 -20.02 -0.83
CA GLU A 455 -13.19 -20.60 -2.16
C GLU A 455 -12.71 -22.04 -2.27
N ASN A 456 -11.65 -22.43 -1.55
CA ASN A 456 -11.20 -23.83 -1.51
C ASN A 456 -12.24 -24.79 -0.92
N LEU A 457 -13.26 -24.31 -0.18
CA LEU A 457 -14.40 -25.14 0.22
C LEU A 457 -15.17 -25.70 -0.97
N LEU A 458 -15.11 -25.03 -2.13
CA LEU A 458 -15.73 -25.55 -3.36
C LEU A 458 -15.08 -26.86 -3.84
N LEU A 459 -13.87 -27.18 -3.39
CA LEU A 459 -13.14 -28.40 -3.72
C LEU A 459 -13.46 -29.55 -2.75
N ASP A 460 -14.09 -29.26 -1.60
CA ASP A 460 -14.48 -30.29 -0.62
C ASP A 460 -15.61 -31.14 -1.14
N GLU A 461 -15.44 -32.49 -1.13
CA GLU A 461 -16.40 -33.45 -1.69
C GLU A 461 -17.79 -33.31 -1.03
N LYS A 462 -17.86 -33.13 0.30
CA LYS A 462 -19.13 -33.01 1.02
C LYS A 462 -19.80 -31.65 0.74
N PHE A 463 -19.01 -30.61 0.53
CA PHE A 463 -19.54 -29.32 0.14
C PHE A 463 -20.10 -29.35 -1.28
N GLN A 464 -19.53 -30.19 -2.15
CA GLN A 464 -20.02 -30.41 -3.52
C GLN A 464 -21.35 -31.16 -3.58
N GLU A 465 -21.69 -31.95 -2.54
CA GLU A 465 -23.01 -32.64 -2.44
C GLU A 465 -24.17 -31.64 -2.25
N LEU A 466 -23.89 -30.40 -1.83
CA LEU A 466 -24.90 -29.37 -1.68
C LEU A 466 -25.28 -28.76 -3.04
N ASP A 467 -26.54 -28.34 -3.15
CA ASP A 467 -26.96 -27.58 -4.33
C ASP A 467 -26.22 -26.24 -4.45
N VAL A 468 -26.12 -25.75 -5.68
CA VAL A 468 -25.35 -24.52 -6.01
C VAL A 468 -25.80 -23.31 -5.18
N GLN A 469 -27.12 -23.15 -4.97
CA GLN A 469 -27.65 -22.00 -4.24
C GLN A 469 -27.24 -22.04 -2.76
N LYS A 470 -27.25 -23.21 -2.14
CA LYS A 470 -26.80 -23.38 -0.75
C LYS A 470 -25.31 -23.12 -0.62
N ARG A 471 -24.48 -23.66 -1.55
CA ARG A 471 -23.04 -23.40 -1.57
C ARG A 471 -22.74 -21.90 -1.64
N THR A 472 -23.34 -21.20 -2.60
CA THR A 472 -23.16 -19.75 -2.78
C THR A 472 -23.50 -18.97 -1.51
N ARG A 473 -24.64 -19.28 -0.88
CA ARG A 473 -25.08 -18.59 0.35
C ARG A 473 -24.14 -18.83 1.54
N ILE A 474 -23.60 -20.05 1.68
CA ILE A 474 -22.64 -20.36 2.75
C ILE A 474 -21.36 -19.57 2.52
N LEU A 475 -20.81 -19.55 1.29
CA LEU A 475 -19.62 -18.79 0.95
C LEU A 475 -19.83 -17.28 1.18
N GLU A 476 -20.95 -16.73 0.70
CA GLU A 476 -21.30 -15.32 0.91
C GLU A 476 -21.41 -14.97 2.39
N ARG A 477 -22.00 -15.87 3.20
CA ARG A 477 -22.09 -15.67 4.65
C ARG A 477 -20.71 -15.67 5.30
N LEU A 478 -19.85 -16.62 4.98
CA LEU A 478 -18.49 -16.69 5.51
C LEU A 478 -17.70 -15.44 5.12
N LEU A 479 -17.76 -15.01 3.86
CA LEU A 479 -17.10 -13.79 3.40
C LEU A 479 -17.67 -12.54 4.07
N SER A 480 -18.97 -12.52 4.37
CA SER A 480 -19.60 -11.41 5.11
C SER A 480 -19.08 -11.32 6.55
N GLU A 481 -18.93 -12.47 7.25
CA GLU A 481 -18.35 -12.51 8.60
C GLU A 481 -16.88 -12.09 8.61
N ILE A 482 -16.10 -12.54 7.60
CA ILE A 482 -14.71 -12.10 7.40
C ILE A 482 -14.63 -10.59 7.22
N ARG A 483 -15.48 -10.01 6.36
CA ARG A 483 -15.53 -8.55 6.15
C ARG A 483 -15.93 -7.82 7.43
N GLY A 484 -16.85 -8.38 8.19
CA GLY A 484 -17.25 -7.84 9.49
C GLY A 484 -16.08 -7.72 10.45
N ARG A 485 -15.33 -8.80 10.61
CA ARG A 485 -14.16 -8.82 11.48
C ARG A 485 -13.04 -7.92 10.98
N MET A 486 -12.84 -7.86 9.66
CA MET A 486 -11.87 -6.94 9.07
C MET A 486 -12.25 -5.47 9.24
N MET A 487 -13.54 -5.14 9.17
CA MET A 487 -14.02 -3.78 9.45
C MET A 487 -13.74 -3.39 10.91
N GLU A 488 -13.92 -4.29 11.87
CA GLU A 488 -13.51 -4.07 13.27
C GLU A 488 -12.03 -3.76 13.37
N ASP A 489 -11.17 -4.59 12.74
CA ASP A 489 -9.72 -4.42 12.74
C ASP A 489 -9.30 -3.07 12.12
N ILE A 490 -9.94 -2.66 11.01
CA ILE A 490 -9.66 -1.39 10.32
C ILE A 490 -10.03 -0.20 11.22
N VAL A 491 -11.24 -0.20 11.77
CA VAL A 491 -11.71 0.90 12.64
C VAL A 491 -10.81 1.03 13.86
N LEU A 492 -10.48 -0.08 14.50
CA LEU A 492 -9.64 -0.12 15.68
C LEU A 492 -8.22 0.39 15.39
N LEU A 493 -7.62 -0.06 14.28
CA LEU A 493 -6.29 0.34 13.83
C LEU A 493 -6.23 1.84 13.50
N GLU A 494 -7.13 2.32 12.64
CA GLU A 494 -7.09 3.70 12.19
C GLU A 494 -7.41 4.68 13.32
N THR A 495 -8.32 4.32 14.24
CA THR A 495 -8.58 5.09 15.46
C THR A 495 -7.34 5.17 16.35
N LYS A 496 -6.64 4.05 16.57
CA LYS A 496 -5.41 4.03 17.36
C LYS A 496 -4.31 4.92 16.76
N LEU A 497 -4.17 4.91 15.44
CA LEU A 497 -3.16 5.70 14.74
C LEU A 497 -3.50 7.20 14.71
N ALA A 498 -4.78 7.54 14.67
CA ALA A 498 -5.24 8.94 14.66
C ALA A 498 -5.23 9.55 16.06
N LYS A 499 -5.67 8.81 17.08
CA LYS A 499 -5.79 9.31 18.47
C LYS A 499 -4.56 8.91 19.31
N LYS A 500 -3.37 9.39 18.94
CA LYS A 500 -2.07 9.01 19.55
C LYS A 500 -1.92 9.37 21.03
N ASP A 501 -2.67 10.38 21.50
CA ASP A 501 -2.69 10.84 22.90
C ASP A 501 -3.69 10.07 23.77
N LYS A 502 -4.47 9.17 23.19
CA LYS A 502 -5.47 8.35 23.87
C LYS A 502 -5.09 6.87 23.85
N HIS A 503 -5.59 6.12 24.82
CA HIS A 503 -5.43 4.68 24.88
C HIS A 503 -6.59 4.01 24.14
N VAL A 504 -6.31 3.38 23.01
CA VAL A 504 -7.29 2.68 22.16
C VAL A 504 -7.04 1.18 22.28
N PHE A 505 -8.04 0.44 22.72
CA PHE A 505 -7.94 -1.00 22.99
C PHE A 505 -9.29 -1.70 22.82
N LYS A 506 -9.27 -3.03 22.75
CA LYS A 506 -10.45 -3.89 22.78
C LYS A 506 -10.68 -4.38 24.20
N LEU A 507 -11.91 -4.38 24.69
CA LEU A 507 -12.23 -4.77 26.06
C LEU A 507 -13.12 -6.01 26.09
N GLN A 508 -12.64 -7.09 26.69
CA GLN A 508 -13.33 -8.36 26.80
C GLN A 508 -13.87 -8.59 28.21
N PHE A 509 -15.06 -9.15 28.29
CA PHE A 509 -15.72 -9.61 29.49
C PHE A 509 -15.90 -11.13 29.46
N PRO A 510 -16.28 -11.78 30.56
CA PRO A 510 -16.59 -13.21 30.56
C PRO A 510 -17.67 -13.60 29.53
N ILE A 511 -18.62 -12.68 29.31
CA ILE A 511 -19.66 -12.82 28.27
C ILE A 511 -19.73 -11.53 27.45
N GLY A 512 -19.23 -11.58 26.21
CA GLY A 512 -19.21 -10.45 25.28
C GLY A 512 -18.04 -9.50 25.45
N GLU A 513 -18.01 -8.46 24.66
CA GLU A 513 -16.91 -7.51 24.56
C GLU A 513 -17.41 -6.13 24.18
N PHE A 514 -16.59 -5.10 24.40
CA PHE A 514 -16.70 -3.84 23.67
C PHE A 514 -15.66 -3.92 22.54
N ASP A 515 -16.11 -3.74 21.30
CA ASP A 515 -15.25 -3.88 20.13
C ASP A 515 -14.11 -2.87 20.14
N MET A 516 -14.34 -1.68 20.72
CA MET A 516 -13.31 -0.67 20.93
C MET A 516 -13.64 0.20 22.15
N VAL A 517 -12.61 0.53 22.92
CA VAL A 517 -12.63 1.55 23.97
C VAL A 517 -11.57 2.60 23.66
N VAL A 518 -11.95 3.88 23.74
CA VAL A 518 -11.04 5.01 23.57
C VAL A 518 -10.98 5.75 24.90
N GLN A 519 -9.92 5.52 25.68
CA GLN A 519 -9.70 6.16 26.96
C GLN A 519 -8.87 7.42 26.82
N ASP A 520 -9.29 8.49 27.45
CA ASP A 520 -8.49 9.68 27.67
C ASP A 520 -7.90 9.65 29.09
N PRO A 521 -6.60 9.38 29.24
CA PRO A 521 -5.96 9.28 30.57
C PRO A 521 -5.87 10.64 31.29
N LYS A 522 -5.99 11.76 30.57
CA LYS A 522 -5.91 13.10 31.15
C LYS A 522 -7.22 13.52 31.81
N THR A 523 -8.33 13.17 31.19
CA THR A 523 -9.68 13.52 31.69
C THR A 523 -10.32 12.41 32.51
N LEU A 524 -9.68 11.24 32.60
CA LEU A 524 -10.21 10.02 33.23
C LEU A 524 -11.61 9.68 32.70
N SER A 525 -11.75 9.71 31.39
CA SER A 525 -12.98 9.41 30.69
C SER A 525 -12.75 8.43 29.54
N CYS A 526 -13.79 7.77 29.09
CA CYS A 526 -13.72 6.88 27.95
C CYS A 526 -14.98 6.94 27.10
N GLU A 527 -14.81 6.59 25.83
CA GLU A 527 -15.86 6.33 24.86
C GLU A 527 -15.87 4.83 24.55
N ILE A 528 -17.06 4.24 24.42
CA ILE A 528 -17.20 2.80 24.14
C ILE A 528 -17.94 2.57 22.83
N TYR A 529 -17.49 1.56 22.08
CA TYR A 529 -17.92 1.33 20.72
C TYR A 529 -18.26 -0.13 20.46
N GLU A 530 -19.34 -0.34 19.71
CA GLU A 530 -19.65 -1.57 18.98
C GLU A 530 -19.46 -1.34 17.48
N ILE A 531 -18.95 -2.34 16.75
CA ILE A 531 -18.70 -2.24 15.31
C ILE A 531 -19.46 -3.35 14.61
N LYS A 532 -20.35 -3.01 13.69
CA LYS A 532 -21.27 -3.97 13.07
C LYS A 532 -21.31 -3.84 11.55
N TYR A 533 -20.94 -4.91 10.87
CA TYR A 533 -20.98 -4.99 9.40
C TYR A 533 -22.44 -5.18 8.91
N SER A 534 -23.29 -4.24 9.24
CA SER A 534 -24.71 -4.21 8.89
C SER A 534 -25.10 -2.83 8.38
N LYS A 535 -26.05 -2.77 7.47
CA LYS A 535 -26.68 -1.51 7.03
C LYS A 535 -27.92 -1.18 7.85
N GLU A 536 -28.50 -2.18 8.49
CA GLU A 536 -29.71 -2.03 9.28
C GLU A 536 -29.38 -1.80 10.77
N ARG A 537 -30.22 -1.04 11.44
CA ARG A 537 -30.17 -0.79 12.89
C ARG A 537 -30.99 -1.83 13.62
N ALA A 538 -30.45 -2.41 14.67
CA ALA A 538 -31.12 -3.39 15.50
C ALA A 538 -30.72 -3.23 16.98
N CYS A 539 -31.66 -3.42 17.91
CA CYS A 539 -31.41 -3.29 19.35
C CYS A 539 -30.32 -4.27 19.85
N GLU A 540 -30.17 -5.39 19.21
CA GLU A 540 -29.16 -6.39 19.56
C GLU A 540 -27.73 -5.87 19.32
N GLN A 541 -27.54 -4.87 18.47
CA GLN A 541 -26.21 -4.32 18.11
C GLN A 541 -25.55 -3.55 19.26
N TYR A 542 -26.33 -2.96 20.15
CA TYR A 542 -25.80 -2.20 21.28
C TYR A 542 -26.04 -2.87 22.63
N ARG A 543 -26.43 -4.13 22.65
CA ARG A 543 -26.72 -4.89 23.86
C ARG A 543 -25.58 -4.83 24.89
N HIS A 544 -24.33 -4.93 24.44
CA HIS A 544 -23.17 -4.96 25.33
C HIS A 544 -22.83 -3.57 25.87
N ILE A 545 -22.83 -2.53 25.03
CA ILE A 545 -22.51 -1.16 25.45
C ILE A 545 -23.65 -0.51 26.27
N ASN A 546 -24.79 -1.17 26.34
CA ASN A 546 -25.94 -0.76 27.20
C ASN A 546 -26.10 -1.64 28.43
N ASP A 547 -25.22 -2.59 28.68
CA ASP A 547 -25.20 -3.46 29.85
C ASP A 547 -24.64 -2.69 31.04
N GLU A 548 -25.47 -2.50 32.06
CA GLU A 548 -25.17 -1.67 33.25
C GLU A 548 -23.95 -2.20 34.03
N GLU A 549 -23.81 -3.53 34.16
CA GLU A 549 -22.73 -4.15 34.91
C GLU A 549 -21.39 -3.92 34.20
N LYS A 550 -21.33 -4.14 32.87
CA LYS A 550 -20.15 -3.88 32.06
C LYS A 550 -19.75 -2.41 32.06
N CYS A 551 -20.74 -1.52 31.94
CA CYS A 551 -20.50 -0.08 32.01
C CYS A 551 -19.98 0.34 33.39
N ALA A 552 -20.50 -0.22 34.48
CA ALA A 552 -20.02 0.06 35.83
C ALA A 552 -18.56 -0.40 36.03
N MET A 553 -18.23 -1.63 35.60
CA MET A 553 -16.86 -2.15 35.64
C MET A 553 -15.89 -1.30 34.80
N THR A 554 -16.33 -0.88 33.60
CA THR A 554 -15.53 -0.04 32.71
C THR A 554 -15.30 1.35 33.30
N THR A 555 -16.34 1.97 33.85
CA THR A 555 -16.26 3.28 34.53
C THR A 555 -15.31 3.21 35.72
N HIS A 556 -15.42 2.16 36.53
CA HIS A 556 -14.53 1.98 37.69
C HIS A 556 -13.05 1.88 37.29
N ARG A 557 -12.74 1.27 36.15
CA ARG A 557 -11.36 1.00 35.72
C ARG A 557 -10.78 2.10 34.84
N TYR A 558 -11.56 2.63 33.89
CA TYR A 558 -11.04 3.50 32.81
C TYR A 558 -11.59 4.92 32.88
N GLY A 559 -12.49 5.21 33.82
CA GLY A 559 -13.08 6.52 33.99
C GLY A 559 -14.50 6.62 33.41
N THR A 560 -15.07 7.82 33.50
CA THR A 560 -16.48 8.06 33.14
C THR A 560 -16.75 7.78 31.66
N ILE A 561 -17.77 7.00 31.36
CA ILE A 561 -18.23 6.78 29.98
C ILE A 561 -18.95 8.04 29.51
N THR A 562 -18.36 8.75 28.56
CA THR A 562 -18.89 10.02 28.03
C THR A 562 -19.78 9.82 26.81
N ALA A 563 -19.58 8.76 26.06
CA ALA A 563 -20.38 8.46 24.87
C ALA A 563 -20.41 6.96 24.55
N ARG A 564 -21.48 6.54 23.88
CA ARG A 564 -21.69 5.18 23.38
C ARG A 564 -21.97 5.23 21.89
N TYR A 565 -21.22 4.47 21.11
CA TYR A 565 -21.29 4.48 19.67
C TYR A 565 -21.52 3.08 19.10
N VAL A 566 -22.31 3.03 18.04
CA VAL A 566 -22.39 1.88 17.13
C VAL A 566 -21.88 2.34 15.77
N ILE A 567 -20.70 1.83 15.36
CA ILE A 567 -20.16 2.08 14.02
C ILE A 567 -20.70 1.00 13.08
N TYR A 568 -21.38 1.42 12.00
CA TYR A 568 -22.04 0.51 11.09
C TYR A 568 -22.03 1.05 9.64
N ARG A 569 -22.63 0.33 8.70
CA ARG A 569 -22.62 0.71 7.27
C ARG A 569 -23.86 1.52 6.84
N GLY A 570 -24.76 1.85 7.75
CA GLY A 570 -25.95 2.66 7.46
C GLY A 570 -25.70 4.15 7.70
N GLU A 571 -26.75 4.95 7.63
CA GLU A 571 -26.70 6.40 7.82
C GLU A 571 -26.54 6.78 9.29
N ASN A 572 -25.85 7.90 9.55
CA ASN A 572 -25.71 8.45 10.89
C ASN A 572 -27.09 8.69 11.54
N ALA A 573 -27.22 8.29 12.80
CA ALA A 573 -28.47 8.45 13.55
C ALA A 573 -28.22 8.47 15.06
N GLU A 574 -29.20 8.91 15.80
CA GLU A 574 -29.23 8.87 17.27
C GLU A 574 -30.43 8.07 17.74
N MET A 575 -30.19 7.16 18.67
CA MET A 575 -31.25 6.35 19.31
C MET A 575 -31.00 6.32 20.81
N ASP A 576 -31.88 6.97 21.58
CA ASP A 576 -31.75 7.14 23.03
C ASP A 576 -30.41 7.80 23.42
N THR A 577 -29.54 7.05 24.10
CA THR A 577 -28.18 7.50 24.50
C THR A 577 -27.06 6.99 23.59
N ILE A 578 -27.41 6.37 22.46
CA ILE A 578 -26.47 5.70 21.56
C ILE A 578 -26.45 6.43 20.23
N GLN A 579 -25.23 6.74 19.78
CA GLN A 579 -25.01 7.35 18.49
C GLN A 579 -24.58 6.27 17.46
N TYR A 580 -25.34 6.18 16.38
CA TYR A 580 -25.02 5.35 15.24
C TYR A 580 -24.21 6.17 14.25
N LEU A 581 -22.99 5.72 13.95
CA LEU A 581 -22.07 6.39 13.03
C LEU A 581 -21.86 5.54 11.77
N ASN A 582 -21.97 6.17 10.63
CA ASN A 582 -21.54 5.55 9.38
C ASN A 582 -20.02 5.31 9.42
N VAL A 583 -19.59 4.09 9.10
CA VAL A 583 -18.17 3.69 9.19
C VAL A 583 -17.26 4.53 8.28
N GLU A 584 -17.75 4.89 7.09
CA GLU A 584 -16.99 5.66 6.12
C GLU A 584 -16.82 7.11 6.57
N ASP A 585 -17.89 7.71 7.09
CA ASP A 585 -17.84 9.06 7.68
C ASP A 585 -16.93 9.09 8.90
N TYR A 586 -17.01 8.07 9.77
CA TYR A 586 -16.16 7.96 10.94
C TYR A 586 -14.69 7.89 10.55
N LEU A 587 -14.31 6.99 9.63
CA LEU A 587 -12.93 6.84 9.19
C LEU A 587 -12.38 8.08 8.47
N LYS A 588 -13.22 8.84 7.78
CA LYS A 588 -12.86 10.13 7.18
C LYS A 588 -12.66 11.24 8.21
N SER A 589 -13.31 11.13 9.37
CA SER A 589 -13.19 12.13 10.44
C SER A 589 -11.94 11.97 11.30
N LEU A 590 -11.24 10.84 11.19
CA LEU A 590 -9.99 10.56 11.88
C LEU A 590 -8.82 11.35 11.29
#